data_751c7927bb29326bee28398bdfdac11a
#
_entry.id   751c7927bb29326bee28398bdfdac11a
#
_cell.length_a   1.000
_cell.length_b   1.000
_cell.length_c   1.000
_cell.angle_alpha   90.00
_cell.angle_beta   90.00
_cell.angle_gamma   90.00
#
_symmetry.space_group_name_H-M   'P 1'
#
loop_
_entity.id
_entity.type
_entity.pdbx_description
1 polymer ?
#
loop_
_entity_poly.entity_id
_entity_poly.type
_entity_poly.pdbx_seq_one_letter_code
_entity_poly.pdbx_strand_id
1 'polypeptide(L)'
;MQLIQEPTIPVKMHAMQQRVCWQDPAITSRQIDQTQLAFSSELGPEDPFSFLVLGDSGTGSGTGRHRRRRPQCQVAKLLMEQGNGASFVLHTGDLVYQVGSSEQYRRNFIRPYRDWLVGGDQPKRIAYDQMTFKLPFFPVLGNHDYYDLPLLLGLLSGITGPLQWLLRSLINLDVGWHGSHRGDAFARAFLDYLKGRPKHSLGDHLDQHYTSRVDDRRCLTYRPGNFTRLPNRYYSFRHAGIDVFALDSNTFNQPLPGQGSGKGGQKRQDWLAERAELHQQKAERLKAIGLELLPSLQNTEPGDRADDLAGEIEAIDEQLLDIEKRLNSGDGADSVDQEQLDWLRDRLVASWRNPAVRGRVLVLHHPPYVTEATKWFQGQTLAVRHQLRRVLDQVAAELEEAQVQQGQKQPLLDLVLSGHAHCLELLRSGDTGHGDAHIPWLICGGSGYSLRRQRPEGADLQERIEAADCTVAYSQLFIGRSGKGSSLRRPIRLCGWRSQPAAPPIHASTVGGRTPAASLGEP
;
A
#
# COMPACT_ATOMS: atom_id res chain seq x y z
N MET A 1 -3.07 -16.69 20.35
CA MET A 1 -2.06 -17.26 19.45
C MET A 1 -2.06 -16.41 18.19
N GLN A 2 -0.97 -15.77 17.87
CA GLN A 2 -0.84 -14.90 16.70
C GLN A 2 -0.80 -15.78 15.45
N LEU A 3 -1.76 -15.62 14.54
CA LEU A 3 -1.90 -16.44 13.34
C LEU A 3 -1.04 -15.95 12.17
N ILE A 4 -0.50 -14.73 12.28
CA ILE A 4 0.26 -14.05 11.23
C ILE A 4 1.56 -13.53 11.84
N GLN A 5 2.66 -13.70 11.12
CA GLN A 5 3.97 -13.21 11.51
C GLN A 5 4.50 -12.25 10.44
N GLU A 6 4.94 -11.08 10.84
CA GLU A 6 5.62 -10.13 9.97
C GLU A 6 7.15 -10.31 10.08
N PRO A 7 7.86 -10.51 8.97
CA PRO A 7 9.33 -10.56 8.99
C PRO A 7 9.93 -9.22 9.44
N THR A 8 11.07 -9.25 10.10
CA THR A 8 11.80 -8.03 10.48
C THR A 8 12.30 -7.27 9.26
N ILE A 9 12.56 -5.97 9.40
CA ILE A 9 13.02 -5.10 8.31
C ILE A 9 14.29 -5.64 7.64
N PRO A 10 15.37 -6.02 8.37
CA PRO A 10 16.55 -6.58 7.73
C PRO A 10 16.27 -7.86 6.93
N VAL A 11 15.36 -8.71 7.41
CA VAL A 11 14.96 -9.93 6.72
C VAL A 11 14.22 -9.62 5.42
N LYS A 12 13.31 -8.63 5.42
CA LYS A 12 12.61 -8.18 4.21
C LYS A 12 13.59 -7.62 3.18
N MET A 13 14.46 -6.70 3.60
CA MET A 13 15.48 -6.07 2.73
C MET A 13 16.38 -7.12 2.09
N HIS A 14 17.01 -7.97 2.92
CA HIS A 14 17.90 -9.01 2.42
C HIS A 14 17.20 -9.98 1.46
N ALA A 15 15.98 -10.41 1.78
CA ALA A 15 15.22 -11.30 0.93
C ALA A 15 14.93 -10.66 -0.45
N MET A 16 14.54 -9.39 -0.50
CA MET A 16 14.25 -8.68 -1.75
C MET A 16 15.51 -8.41 -2.56
N GLN A 17 16.61 -7.99 -1.92
CA GLN A 17 17.91 -7.80 -2.55
C GLN A 17 18.40 -9.09 -3.26
N GLN A 18 18.25 -10.25 -2.60
CA GLN A 18 18.58 -11.54 -3.21
C GLN A 18 17.76 -11.82 -4.47
N ARG A 19 16.47 -11.47 -4.47
CA ARG A 19 15.55 -11.79 -5.59
C ARG A 19 15.86 -11.02 -6.86
N VAL A 20 16.28 -9.76 -6.72
CA VAL A 20 16.66 -8.91 -7.84
C VAL A 20 18.17 -8.91 -8.13
N CYS A 21 18.95 -9.77 -7.46
CA CYS A 21 20.41 -9.79 -7.55
C CYS A 21 21.01 -8.39 -7.36
N TRP A 22 20.60 -7.70 -6.27
CA TRP A 22 20.95 -6.31 -5.99
C TRP A 22 22.45 -6.08 -6.06
N GLN A 23 22.90 -5.17 -6.94
CA GLN A 23 24.30 -4.79 -7.15
C GLN A 23 25.23 -5.95 -7.57
N ASP A 24 24.70 -7.02 -8.17
CA ASP A 24 25.54 -8.10 -8.72
C ASP A 24 26.57 -7.51 -9.72
N PRO A 25 27.82 -8.03 -9.76
CA PRO A 25 28.83 -7.58 -10.70
C PRO A 25 28.38 -7.58 -12.17
N ALA A 26 27.53 -8.50 -12.59
CA ALA A 26 26.99 -8.53 -13.95
C ALA A 26 26.07 -7.32 -14.24
N ILE A 27 25.43 -6.77 -13.21
CA ILE A 27 24.53 -5.61 -13.30
C ILE A 27 25.34 -4.31 -13.23
N THR A 28 26.24 -4.19 -12.24
CA THR A 28 27.05 -2.99 -12.02
C THR A 28 28.03 -2.73 -13.18
N SER A 29 28.62 -3.79 -13.76
CA SER A 29 29.50 -3.68 -14.93
C SER A 29 28.77 -3.18 -16.20
N ARG A 30 27.44 -3.33 -16.25
CA ARG A 30 26.60 -2.83 -17.34
C ARG A 30 26.05 -1.42 -17.07
N GLN A 31 26.45 -0.78 -15.99
CA GLN A 31 25.95 0.54 -15.56
C GLN A 31 24.40 0.57 -15.46
N ILE A 32 23.80 -0.51 -14.96
CA ILE A 32 22.36 -0.60 -14.80
C ILE A 32 21.94 0.04 -13.49
N ASP A 33 20.93 0.89 -13.56
CA ASP A 33 20.20 1.42 -12.42
C ASP A 33 18.99 0.50 -12.12
N GLN A 34 19.11 -0.28 -11.04
CA GLN A 34 18.05 -1.22 -10.62
C GLN A 34 16.90 -0.53 -9.88
N THR A 35 16.84 0.79 -9.85
CA THR A 35 15.76 1.56 -9.23
C THR A 35 15.04 2.46 -10.23
N GLN A 36 15.53 2.50 -11.47
CA GLN A 36 14.94 3.28 -12.54
C GLN A 36 14.18 2.38 -13.52
N LEU A 37 12.96 2.79 -13.85
CA LEU A 37 12.13 2.15 -14.85
C LEU A 37 11.89 3.14 -16.00
N ALA A 38 12.09 2.69 -17.23
CA ALA A 38 11.64 3.42 -18.41
C ALA A 38 10.29 2.88 -18.86
N PHE A 39 9.35 3.78 -19.02
CA PHE A 39 8.04 3.50 -19.53
C PHE A 39 7.87 4.16 -20.91
N SER A 40 7.69 3.32 -21.93
CA SER A 40 7.52 3.81 -23.29
C SER A 40 6.18 4.50 -23.47
N SER A 41 6.19 5.80 -23.78
CA SER A 41 5.02 6.62 -24.06
C SER A 41 5.28 7.49 -25.28
N GLU A 42 4.23 7.75 -26.07
CA GLU A 42 4.25 8.70 -27.18
C GLU A 42 3.98 10.15 -26.69
N LEU A 43 3.61 10.32 -25.41
CA LEU A 43 3.27 11.63 -24.84
C LEU A 43 4.53 12.47 -24.57
N GLY A 44 4.46 13.73 -24.94
CA GLY A 44 5.46 14.74 -24.60
C GLY A 44 5.38 15.19 -23.14
N PRO A 45 6.38 15.96 -22.67
CA PRO A 45 6.44 16.40 -21.27
C PRO A 45 5.23 17.24 -20.80
N GLU A 46 4.60 17.98 -21.72
CA GLU A 46 3.47 18.87 -21.42
C GLU A 46 2.10 18.25 -21.73
N ASP A 47 2.08 17.04 -22.28
CA ASP A 47 0.82 16.42 -22.69
C ASP A 47 -0.04 16.05 -21.48
N PRO A 48 -1.35 16.30 -21.53
CA PRO A 48 -2.28 15.87 -20.51
C PRO A 48 -2.43 14.35 -20.56
N PHE A 49 -2.46 13.73 -19.38
CA PHE A 49 -2.73 12.30 -19.27
C PHE A 49 -3.52 11.99 -18.00
N SER A 50 -4.03 10.79 -17.91
CA SER A 50 -4.67 10.29 -16.70
C SER A 50 -4.10 8.96 -16.31
N PHE A 51 -4.16 8.65 -15.00
CA PHE A 51 -3.85 7.33 -14.46
C PHE A 51 -4.88 6.94 -13.40
N LEU A 52 -4.98 5.66 -13.14
CA LEU A 52 -5.88 5.10 -12.14
C LEU A 52 -5.10 4.64 -10.92
N VAL A 53 -5.74 4.75 -9.75
CA VAL A 53 -5.15 4.34 -8.47
C VAL A 53 -6.12 3.44 -7.73
N LEU A 54 -5.61 2.32 -7.24
CA LEU A 54 -6.33 1.42 -6.34
C LEU A 54 -5.36 0.86 -5.31
N GLY A 55 -5.90 0.37 -4.20
CA GLY A 55 -5.12 -0.28 -3.15
C GLY A 55 -6.00 -1.20 -2.33
N ASP A 56 -5.40 -2.09 -1.57
CA ASP A 56 -6.10 -2.99 -0.64
C ASP A 56 -7.22 -3.77 -1.37
N SER A 57 -6.88 -4.25 -2.57
CA SER A 57 -7.84 -4.77 -3.54
C SER A 57 -8.11 -6.28 -3.42
N GLY A 58 -7.17 -7.02 -2.82
CA GLY A 58 -7.25 -8.46 -2.68
C GLY A 58 -8.16 -8.85 -1.53
N THR A 59 -9.40 -9.16 -1.78
CA THR A 59 -10.28 -9.68 -0.72
C THR A 59 -10.06 -11.17 -0.56
N GLY A 60 -9.88 -11.60 0.68
CA GLY A 60 -10.07 -13.00 1.04
C GLY A 60 -11.44 -13.50 0.61
N SER A 61 -11.64 -14.82 0.65
CA SER A 61 -12.94 -15.42 0.34
C SER A 61 -13.97 -15.04 1.39
N GLY A 62 -14.48 -13.82 1.31
CA GLY A 62 -15.55 -13.37 2.18
C GLY A 62 -16.71 -14.35 2.16
N THR A 63 -17.15 -14.78 3.33
CA THR A 63 -18.39 -15.50 3.55
C THR A 63 -19.56 -14.50 3.51
N GLY A 64 -20.75 -14.93 3.15
CA GLY A 64 -21.95 -14.11 3.21
C GLY A 64 -22.07 -13.06 2.11
N ARG A 65 -22.58 -11.87 2.44
CA ARG A 65 -22.91 -10.78 1.49
C ARG A 65 -21.69 -10.25 0.73
N HIS A 66 -20.47 -10.27 1.30
CA HIS A 66 -19.25 -9.91 0.58
C HIS A 66 -19.01 -10.80 -0.64
N ARG A 67 -19.24 -12.11 -0.51
CA ARG A 67 -19.15 -13.06 -1.62
C ARG A 67 -20.16 -12.75 -2.73
N ARG A 68 -21.37 -12.27 -2.37
CA ARG A 68 -22.41 -11.88 -3.35
C ARG A 68 -22.10 -10.54 -4.00
N ARG A 69 -21.56 -9.57 -3.25
CA ARG A 69 -21.23 -8.22 -3.76
C ARG A 69 -19.99 -8.20 -4.65
N ARG A 70 -19.06 -9.12 -4.45
CA ARG A 70 -17.80 -9.23 -5.21
C ARG A 70 -17.15 -7.87 -5.46
N PRO A 71 -16.71 -7.14 -4.39
CA PRO A 71 -16.22 -5.77 -4.53
C PRO A 71 -15.08 -5.64 -5.53
N GLN A 72 -14.13 -6.60 -5.57
CA GLN A 72 -13.03 -6.59 -6.54
C GLN A 72 -13.52 -6.63 -7.99
N CYS A 73 -14.55 -7.43 -8.29
CA CYS A 73 -15.12 -7.50 -9.65
C CYS A 73 -15.79 -6.19 -10.04
N GLN A 74 -16.38 -5.46 -9.08
CA GLN A 74 -16.97 -4.15 -9.33
C GLN A 74 -15.89 -3.11 -9.57
N VAL A 75 -14.81 -3.11 -8.77
CA VAL A 75 -13.63 -2.27 -9.01
C VAL A 75 -13.01 -2.58 -10.37
N ALA A 76 -12.80 -3.87 -10.69
CA ALA A 76 -12.26 -4.27 -11.98
C ALA A 76 -13.12 -3.78 -13.16
N LYS A 77 -14.45 -3.86 -13.04
CA LYS A 77 -15.37 -3.32 -14.05
C LYS A 77 -15.22 -1.81 -14.21
N LEU A 78 -15.19 -1.07 -13.11
CA LEU A 78 -14.96 0.38 -13.14
C LEU A 78 -13.64 0.74 -13.78
N LEU A 79 -12.60 0.00 -13.44
CA LEU A 79 -11.28 0.20 -14.03
C LEU A 79 -11.33 0.02 -15.55
N MET A 80 -12.09 -0.96 -16.05
CA MET A 80 -12.29 -1.15 -17.50
C MET A 80 -13.09 0.00 -18.12
N GLU A 81 -14.13 0.47 -17.44
CA GLU A 81 -14.96 1.59 -17.91
C GLU A 81 -14.20 2.91 -17.92
N GLN A 82 -13.33 3.16 -16.92
CA GLN A 82 -12.53 4.38 -16.78
C GLN A 82 -11.13 4.25 -17.41
N GLY A 83 -10.68 3.03 -17.72
CA GLY A 83 -9.34 2.76 -18.26
C GLY A 83 -9.14 3.22 -19.70
N ASN A 84 -10.21 3.51 -20.43
CA ASN A 84 -10.09 4.08 -21.77
C ASN A 84 -9.49 5.49 -21.69
N GLY A 85 -8.21 5.61 -22.10
CA GLY A 85 -7.45 6.84 -22.03
C GLY A 85 -6.56 7.01 -20.79
N ALA A 86 -6.57 6.07 -19.84
CA ALA A 86 -5.58 6.05 -18.79
C ALA A 86 -4.23 5.48 -19.27
N SER A 87 -3.14 6.14 -18.90
CA SER A 87 -1.80 5.74 -19.30
C SER A 87 -1.30 4.54 -18.53
N PHE A 88 -1.65 4.43 -17.25
CA PHE A 88 -1.22 3.35 -16.36
C PHE A 88 -2.10 3.25 -15.11
N VAL A 89 -1.82 2.24 -14.30
CA VAL A 89 -2.44 1.99 -13.00
C VAL A 89 -1.37 1.95 -11.93
N LEU A 90 -1.57 2.69 -10.85
CA LEU A 90 -0.82 2.57 -9.61
C LEU A 90 -1.59 1.72 -8.61
N HIS A 91 -0.91 0.84 -7.91
CA HIS A 91 -1.50 0.05 -6.83
C HIS A 91 -0.74 0.27 -5.52
N THR A 92 -1.43 0.77 -4.52
CA THR A 92 -0.83 1.21 -3.26
C THR A 92 -0.57 0.08 -2.24
N GLY A 93 -0.47 -1.17 -2.70
CA GLY A 93 -0.12 -2.32 -1.86
C GLY A 93 -1.32 -3.15 -1.41
N ASP A 94 -1.03 -4.26 -0.74
CA ASP A 94 -2.00 -5.25 -0.30
C ASP A 94 -2.81 -5.83 -1.46
N LEU A 95 -2.08 -6.46 -2.39
CA LEU A 95 -2.70 -7.05 -3.58
C LEU A 95 -3.51 -8.29 -3.24
N VAL A 96 -3.09 -9.05 -2.25
CA VAL A 96 -3.70 -10.33 -1.88
C VAL A 96 -3.83 -10.47 -0.36
N TYR A 97 -5.03 -10.72 0.12
CA TYR A 97 -5.37 -10.91 1.54
C TYR A 97 -5.62 -12.39 1.87
N GLN A 98 -5.47 -12.84 3.19
CA GLN A 98 -4.88 -12.03 4.31
C GLN A 98 -3.36 -12.13 4.36
N VAL A 99 -2.80 -13.13 3.71
CA VAL A 99 -1.37 -13.35 3.56
C VAL A 99 -1.07 -13.40 2.07
N GLY A 100 -0.04 -12.71 1.64
CA GLY A 100 0.38 -12.60 0.24
C GLY A 100 0.91 -13.90 -0.36
N SER A 101 0.23 -15.04 -0.12
CA SER A 101 0.65 -16.35 -0.61
C SER A 101 0.29 -16.57 -2.07
N SER A 102 1.11 -17.31 -2.81
CA SER A 102 0.96 -17.56 -4.25
C SER A 102 -0.39 -18.17 -4.65
N GLU A 103 -0.94 -19.05 -3.82
CA GLU A 103 -2.24 -19.69 -4.08
C GLU A 103 -3.42 -18.73 -4.04
N GLN A 104 -3.29 -17.60 -3.33
CA GLN A 104 -4.35 -16.60 -3.23
C GLN A 104 -4.43 -15.71 -4.47
N TYR A 105 -3.33 -15.52 -5.20
CA TYR A 105 -3.31 -14.67 -6.40
C TYR A 105 -4.36 -15.04 -7.43
N ARG A 106 -4.52 -16.35 -7.69
CA ARG A 106 -5.49 -16.81 -8.68
C ARG A 106 -6.93 -16.43 -8.33
N ARG A 107 -7.28 -16.53 -7.04
CA ARG A 107 -8.65 -16.32 -6.57
C ARG A 107 -8.94 -14.86 -6.31
N ASN A 108 -8.00 -14.17 -5.67
CA ASN A 108 -8.19 -12.85 -5.11
C ASN A 108 -7.70 -11.73 -6.04
N PHE A 109 -6.86 -12.04 -7.03
CA PHE A 109 -6.35 -11.06 -7.99
C PHE A 109 -6.66 -11.46 -9.45
N ILE A 110 -6.16 -12.59 -9.97
CA ILE A 110 -6.26 -12.94 -11.39
C ILE A 110 -7.73 -13.05 -11.85
N ARG A 111 -8.57 -13.76 -11.11
CA ARG A 111 -9.98 -13.93 -11.49
C ARG A 111 -10.79 -12.63 -11.49
N PRO A 112 -10.72 -11.77 -10.44
CA PRO A 112 -11.42 -10.50 -10.43
C PRO A 112 -10.95 -9.54 -11.52
N TYR A 113 -9.64 -9.47 -11.76
CA TYR A 113 -9.01 -8.50 -12.67
C TYR A 113 -8.62 -9.11 -14.03
N ARG A 114 -9.21 -10.25 -14.39
CA ARG A 114 -8.90 -11.00 -15.63
C ARG A 114 -8.97 -10.16 -16.90
N ASP A 115 -9.89 -9.21 -16.97
CA ASP A 115 -10.11 -8.39 -18.15
C ASP A 115 -8.94 -7.43 -18.43
N TRP A 116 -8.07 -7.24 -17.46
CA TRP A 116 -6.83 -6.47 -17.55
C TRP A 116 -5.62 -7.29 -17.94
N LEU A 117 -5.75 -8.62 -17.85
CA LEU A 117 -4.66 -9.54 -18.14
C LEU A 117 -4.76 -10.07 -19.57
N VAL A 118 -3.61 -10.22 -20.20
CA VAL A 118 -3.49 -10.96 -21.46
C VAL A 118 -3.88 -12.41 -21.18
N GLY A 119 -4.74 -13.00 -22.01
CA GLY A 119 -5.27 -14.35 -21.78
C GLY A 119 -6.35 -14.43 -20.69
N GLY A 120 -6.92 -13.28 -20.27
CA GLY A 120 -7.93 -13.20 -19.22
C GLY A 120 -9.25 -13.89 -19.52
N ASP A 121 -9.52 -14.27 -20.75
CA ASP A 121 -10.62 -15.17 -21.17
C ASP A 121 -10.45 -16.57 -20.54
N GLN A 122 -9.23 -17.01 -20.29
CA GLN A 122 -8.87 -18.27 -19.66
C GLN A 122 -8.08 -18.09 -18.35
N PRO A 123 -8.63 -17.46 -17.31
CA PRO A 123 -7.89 -17.06 -16.10
C PRO A 123 -7.31 -18.24 -15.31
N LYS A 124 -7.77 -19.46 -15.60
CA LYS A 124 -7.22 -20.68 -15.01
C LYS A 124 -5.82 -21.04 -15.55
N ARG A 125 -5.48 -20.54 -16.73
CA ARG A 125 -4.19 -20.79 -17.40
C ARG A 125 -3.14 -19.75 -17.08
N ILE A 126 -3.53 -18.61 -16.48
CA ILE A 126 -2.59 -17.56 -16.09
C ILE A 126 -1.88 -18.00 -14.82
N ALA A 127 -0.57 -18.17 -14.89
CA ALA A 127 0.29 -18.37 -13.73
C ALA A 127 0.51 -17.01 -13.02
N TYR A 128 0.49 -17.00 -11.69
CA TYR A 128 0.59 -15.76 -10.90
C TYR A 128 1.93 -15.04 -11.09
N ASP A 129 2.98 -15.78 -11.39
CA ASP A 129 4.33 -15.30 -11.65
C ASP A 129 4.62 -15.00 -13.14
N GLN A 130 3.59 -15.06 -13.99
CA GLN A 130 3.65 -14.77 -15.43
C GLN A 130 2.50 -13.88 -15.90
N MET A 131 1.99 -13.02 -15.01
CA MET A 131 0.92 -12.08 -15.35
C MET A 131 1.43 -11.01 -16.30
N THR A 132 0.76 -10.85 -17.43
CA THR A 132 1.02 -9.77 -18.40
C THR A 132 -0.20 -8.85 -18.42
N PHE A 133 0.02 -7.56 -18.20
CA PHE A 133 -1.05 -6.57 -18.11
C PHE A 133 -1.27 -5.88 -19.45
N LYS A 134 -2.53 -5.60 -19.79
CA LYS A 134 -2.90 -4.84 -21.00
C LYS A 134 -2.58 -3.35 -20.88
N LEU A 135 -2.66 -2.79 -19.67
CA LEU A 135 -2.15 -1.47 -19.30
C LEU A 135 -0.98 -1.62 -18.35
N PRO A 136 -0.01 -0.71 -18.35
CA PRO A 136 1.05 -0.69 -17.35
C PRO A 136 0.48 -0.72 -15.94
N PHE A 137 1.02 -1.59 -15.10
CA PHE A 137 0.57 -1.80 -13.73
C PHE A 137 1.77 -1.71 -12.78
N PHE A 138 1.74 -0.71 -11.91
CA PHE A 138 2.85 -0.33 -11.05
C PHE A 138 2.47 -0.45 -9.56
N PRO A 139 2.60 -1.64 -8.95
CA PRO A 139 2.31 -1.84 -7.54
C PRO A 139 3.48 -1.46 -6.64
N VAL A 140 3.16 -1.04 -5.40
CA VAL A 140 4.06 -1.08 -4.26
C VAL A 140 3.69 -2.24 -3.35
N LEU A 141 4.60 -2.61 -2.44
CA LEU A 141 4.37 -3.64 -1.43
C LEU A 141 3.52 -3.12 -0.28
N GLY A 142 2.49 -3.88 0.10
CA GLY A 142 1.78 -3.70 1.35
C GLY A 142 2.29 -4.67 2.43
N ASN A 143 1.79 -4.53 3.65
CA ASN A 143 2.19 -5.38 4.77
C ASN A 143 1.69 -6.81 4.61
N HIS A 144 0.50 -7.01 4.05
CA HIS A 144 -0.04 -8.35 3.76
C HIS A 144 0.76 -9.09 2.70
N ASP A 145 1.43 -8.38 1.79
CA ASP A 145 2.32 -8.98 0.79
C ASP A 145 3.59 -9.60 1.42
N TYR A 146 3.95 -9.20 2.66
CA TYR A 146 5.08 -9.73 3.43
C TYR A 146 4.69 -10.75 4.52
N TYR A 147 3.43 -10.84 4.91
CA TYR A 147 3.02 -11.66 6.04
C TYR A 147 3.27 -13.15 5.80
N ASP A 148 3.81 -13.80 6.83
CA ASP A 148 4.05 -15.24 6.86
C ASP A 148 3.16 -15.95 7.89
N LEU A 149 3.02 -17.27 7.73
CA LEU A 149 2.37 -18.13 8.70
C LEU A 149 3.43 -18.70 9.65
N PRO A 150 3.16 -18.76 10.97
CA PRO A 150 4.02 -19.49 11.90
C PRO A 150 4.18 -20.96 11.45
N LEU A 151 5.41 -21.45 11.43
CA LEU A 151 5.77 -22.81 10.99
C LEU A 151 4.94 -23.94 11.64
N LEU A 152 4.52 -23.75 12.90
CA LEU A 152 3.67 -24.69 13.63
C LEU A 152 2.24 -24.78 13.08
N LEU A 153 1.71 -23.74 12.46
CA LEU A 153 0.36 -23.73 11.91
C LEU A 153 0.29 -24.41 10.54
N GLY A 154 1.34 -24.36 9.75
CA GLY A 154 1.46 -25.13 8.50
C GLY A 154 1.34 -26.63 8.72
N LEU A 155 1.90 -27.14 9.83
CA LEU A 155 1.80 -28.56 10.24
C LEU A 155 0.43 -28.92 10.84
N LEU A 156 -0.16 -28.02 11.65
CA LEU A 156 -1.47 -28.23 12.26
C LEU A 156 -2.64 -28.04 11.29
N SER A 157 -2.46 -27.25 10.23
CA SER A 157 -3.48 -27.04 9.20
C SER A 157 -3.81 -28.32 8.43
N GLY A 158 -2.85 -29.23 8.28
CA GLY A 158 -3.06 -30.55 7.69
C GLY A 158 -3.97 -31.47 8.52
N ILE A 159 -4.01 -31.29 9.85
CA ILE A 159 -4.75 -32.15 10.79
C ILE A 159 -6.14 -31.58 11.13
N THR A 160 -6.35 -30.26 10.99
CA THR A 160 -7.56 -29.56 11.42
C THR A 160 -8.52 -29.17 10.27
N GLY A 161 -8.41 -29.82 9.12
CA GLY A 161 -9.23 -29.53 7.93
C GLY A 161 -10.74 -29.34 8.19
N PRO A 162 -11.42 -30.21 8.96
CA PRO A 162 -12.85 -30.06 9.27
C PRO A 162 -13.15 -28.85 10.16
N LEU A 163 -12.29 -28.56 11.14
CA LEU A 163 -12.43 -27.41 12.03
C LEU A 163 -12.15 -26.08 11.31
N GLN A 164 -11.18 -26.08 10.40
CA GLN A 164 -10.92 -24.94 9.50
C GLN A 164 -12.10 -24.68 8.56
N TRP A 165 -12.76 -25.72 8.05
CA TRP A 165 -13.95 -25.58 7.22
C TRP A 165 -15.10 -24.93 8.01
N LEU A 166 -15.29 -25.29 9.27
CA LEU A 166 -16.28 -24.68 10.17
C LEU A 166 -15.89 -23.23 10.52
N LEU A 167 -14.62 -22.97 10.83
CA LEU A 167 -14.09 -21.64 11.14
C LEU A 167 -13.99 -20.73 9.90
N ARG A 168 -13.81 -21.26 8.68
CA ARG A 168 -13.85 -20.52 7.42
C ARG A 168 -15.16 -19.78 7.16
N SER A 169 -16.26 -20.27 7.72
CA SER A 169 -17.56 -19.57 7.62
C SER A 169 -17.68 -18.45 8.65
N LEU A 170 -16.90 -18.49 9.70
CA LEU A 170 -17.03 -17.68 10.91
C LEU A 170 -16.03 -16.52 10.98
N ILE A 171 -14.80 -16.79 10.57
CA ILE A 171 -13.71 -15.83 10.56
C ILE A 171 -13.13 -15.91 9.15
N ASN A 172 -12.73 -14.79 8.58
CA ASN A 172 -12.13 -14.73 7.25
C ASN A 172 -10.71 -15.34 7.29
N LEU A 173 -10.61 -16.60 7.71
CA LEU A 173 -9.38 -17.39 7.83
C LEU A 173 -8.97 -18.03 6.50
N ASP A 174 -9.08 -17.29 5.42
CA ASP A 174 -8.50 -17.72 4.13
C ASP A 174 -7.00 -17.39 4.11
N VAL A 175 -6.31 -17.92 5.12
CA VAL A 175 -4.88 -17.65 5.34
C VAL A 175 -3.99 -18.43 4.37
N GLY A 176 -4.58 -19.30 3.51
CA GLY A 176 -3.81 -20.19 2.65
C GLY A 176 -3.04 -21.26 3.40
N TRP A 177 -2.35 -22.14 2.66
CA TRP A 177 -1.51 -23.21 3.22
C TRP A 177 -0.05 -22.76 3.39
N HIS A 178 0.34 -21.70 2.68
CA HIS A 178 1.68 -21.14 2.64
C HIS A 178 1.64 -19.67 3.05
N GLY A 179 2.74 -19.16 3.62
CA GLY A 179 2.96 -17.75 3.81
C GLY A 179 3.37 -17.04 2.52
N SER A 180 3.64 -15.75 2.61
CA SER A 180 4.22 -14.98 1.51
C SER A 180 5.67 -15.38 1.21
N HIS A 181 6.29 -16.17 2.10
CA HIS A 181 7.71 -16.47 2.10
C HIS A 181 8.56 -15.19 2.08
N ARG A 182 8.25 -14.27 3.00
CA ARG A 182 8.93 -12.96 3.12
C ARG A 182 8.79 -12.12 1.86
N GLY A 183 7.60 -12.13 1.25
CA GLY A 183 7.30 -11.41 0.03
C GLY A 183 7.76 -12.08 -1.27
N ASP A 184 8.14 -13.37 -1.28
CA ASP A 184 8.56 -14.07 -2.50
C ASP A 184 7.46 -14.13 -3.55
N ALA A 185 6.21 -14.33 -3.13
CA ALA A 185 5.09 -14.39 -4.05
C ALA A 185 4.89 -13.05 -4.78
N PHE A 186 4.98 -11.91 -4.08
CA PHE A 186 4.95 -10.59 -4.70
C PHE A 186 6.12 -10.40 -5.66
N ALA A 187 7.34 -10.74 -5.22
CA ALA A 187 8.53 -10.59 -6.06
C ALA A 187 8.43 -11.38 -7.36
N ARG A 188 7.95 -12.62 -7.31
CA ARG A 188 7.70 -13.44 -8.52
C ARG A 188 6.58 -12.87 -9.38
N ALA A 189 5.57 -12.29 -8.77
CA ALA A 189 4.44 -11.72 -9.50
C ALA A 189 4.78 -10.39 -10.19
N PHE A 190 5.65 -9.55 -9.63
CA PHE A 190 5.81 -8.16 -10.07
C PHE A 190 7.24 -7.66 -10.23
N LEU A 191 8.25 -8.25 -9.60
CA LEU A 191 9.62 -7.82 -9.78
C LEU A 191 10.31 -8.57 -10.94
N ASP A 192 11.35 -7.98 -11.49
CA ASP A 192 12.28 -8.72 -12.37
C ASP A 192 13.07 -9.72 -11.52
N TYR A 193 12.52 -10.93 -11.41
CA TYR A 193 13.00 -11.97 -10.51
C TYR A 193 14.25 -12.66 -11.09
N LEU A 194 15.43 -12.22 -10.65
CA LEU A 194 16.73 -12.66 -11.16
C LEU A 194 17.35 -13.81 -10.36
N LYS A 195 16.87 -14.07 -9.13
CA LYS A 195 17.40 -15.11 -8.24
C LYS A 195 17.38 -16.48 -8.91
N GLY A 196 18.54 -17.15 -8.87
CA GLY A 196 18.68 -18.50 -9.42
C GLY A 196 18.91 -18.57 -10.94
N ARG A 197 18.99 -17.43 -11.64
CA ARG A 197 19.42 -17.41 -13.05
C ARG A 197 20.91 -17.77 -13.16
N PRO A 198 21.30 -18.69 -14.07
CA PRO A 198 22.71 -18.93 -14.36
C PRO A 198 23.39 -17.64 -14.85
N LYS A 199 24.67 -17.45 -14.50
CA LYS A 199 25.41 -16.21 -14.86
C LYS A 199 25.37 -15.86 -16.35
N HIS A 200 25.46 -16.86 -17.23
CA HIS A 200 25.37 -16.64 -18.69
C HIS A 200 23.99 -16.16 -19.12
N SER A 201 22.91 -16.73 -18.58
CA SER A 201 21.55 -16.32 -18.91
C SER A 201 21.15 -15.01 -18.23
N LEU A 202 21.80 -14.64 -17.12
CA LEU A 202 21.61 -13.34 -16.49
C LEU A 202 22.09 -12.21 -17.39
N GLY A 203 23.29 -12.35 -17.99
CA GLY A 203 23.82 -11.37 -18.94
C GLY A 203 22.88 -11.11 -20.11
N ASP A 204 22.44 -12.18 -20.78
CA ASP A 204 21.51 -12.11 -21.91
C ASP A 204 20.17 -11.46 -21.52
N HIS A 205 19.62 -11.81 -20.34
CA HIS A 205 18.39 -11.21 -19.82
C HIS A 205 18.54 -9.70 -19.61
N LEU A 206 19.65 -9.27 -18.96
CA LEU A 206 19.92 -7.87 -18.74
C LEU A 206 20.07 -7.09 -20.06
N ASP A 207 20.74 -7.66 -21.05
CA ASP A 207 20.94 -7.04 -22.35
C ASP A 207 19.64 -6.97 -23.17
N GLN A 208 18.72 -7.89 -22.95
CA GLN A 208 17.40 -7.93 -23.59
C GLN A 208 16.39 -6.94 -22.97
N HIS A 209 16.40 -6.79 -21.65
CA HIS A 209 15.33 -6.06 -20.93
C HIS A 209 15.73 -4.68 -20.41
N TYR A 210 17.02 -4.44 -20.13
CA TYR A 210 17.51 -3.14 -19.65
C TYR A 210 18.06 -2.32 -20.82
N THR A 211 17.18 -1.98 -21.75
CA THR A 211 17.53 -1.37 -23.04
C THR A 211 17.40 0.14 -23.08
N SER A 212 16.64 0.73 -22.17
CA SER A 212 16.48 2.20 -22.06
C SER A 212 17.63 2.82 -21.26
N ARG A 213 17.82 4.13 -21.45
CA ARG A 213 18.78 4.94 -20.69
C ARG A 213 18.08 6.15 -20.06
N VAL A 214 18.40 6.40 -18.82
CA VAL A 214 18.02 7.60 -18.07
C VAL A 214 19.30 8.06 -17.35
N ASP A 215 19.64 9.34 -17.47
CA ASP A 215 20.86 9.93 -16.88
C ASP A 215 22.13 9.07 -17.14
N ASP A 216 22.33 8.69 -18.42
CA ASP A 216 23.42 7.85 -18.91
C ASP A 216 23.50 6.41 -18.34
N ARG A 217 22.62 6.03 -17.42
CA ARG A 217 22.54 4.66 -16.89
C ARG A 217 21.48 3.84 -17.62
N ARG A 218 21.76 2.57 -17.85
CA ARG A 218 20.78 1.62 -18.39
C ARG A 218 19.71 1.33 -17.35
N CYS A 219 18.48 1.16 -17.78
CA CYS A 219 17.36 0.81 -16.90
C CYS A 219 16.39 -0.16 -17.57
N LEU A 220 15.58 -0.80 -16.74
CA LEU A 220 14.53 -1.73 -17.16
C LEU A 220 13.51 -0.99 -18.02
N THR A 221 13.15 -1.58 -19.16
CA THR A 221 12.16 -1.03 -20.09
C THR A 221 10.82 -1.74 -19.90
N TYR A 222 9.82 -1.01 -19.45
CA TYR A 222 8.45 -1.53 -19.35
C TYR A 222 7.70 -1.30 -20.67
N ARG A 223 7.11 -2.37 -21.20
CA ARG A 223 6.27 -2.33 -22.41
C ARG A 223 4.94 -3.00 -22.14
N PRO A 224 3.81 -2.31 -22.35
CA PRO A 224 2.49 -2.92 -22.22
C PRO A 224 2.34 -4.17 -23.09
N GLY A 225 1.65 -5.17 -22.57
CA GLY A 225 1.47 -6.44 -23.30
C GLY A 225 2.68 -7.39 -23.31
N ASN A 226 3.81 -6.96 -22.76
CA ASN A 226 5.00 -7.80 -22.58
C ASN A 226 5.20 -8.16 -21.10
N PHE A 227 5.83 -9.31 -20.89
CA PHE A 227 6.27 -9.73 -19.57
C PHE A 227 7.50 -8.94 -19.14
N THR A 228 7.29 -7.69 -18.73
CA THR A 228 8.34 -6.83 -18.18
C THR A 228 7.95 -6.48 -16.74
N ARG A 229 8.91 -6.60 -15.83
CA ARG A 229 8.70 -6.48 -14.40
C ARG A 229 9.28 -5.18 -13.85
N LEU A 230 8.97 -4.89 -12.59
CA LEU A 230 9.57 -3.78 -11.86
C LEU A 230 11.02 -4.09 -11.49
N PRO A 231 11.91 -3.10 -11.50
CA PRO A 231 13.34 -3.34 -11.28
C PRO A 231 13.68 -3.68 -9.83
N ASN A 232 12.91 -3.18 -8.86
CA ASN A 232 13.14 -3.36 -7.43
C ASN A 232 11.84 -3.17 -6.65
N ARG A 233 11.89 -3.41 -5.31
CA ARG A 233 10.81 -3.13 -4.34
C ARG A 233 10.51 -1.63 -4.20
N TYR A 234 11.47 -0.75 -4.50
CA TYR A 234 11.31 0.69 -4.68
C TYR A 234 11.91 1.12 -6.01
N TYR A 235 11.27 2.05 -6.68
CA TYR A 235 11.67 2.46 -8.03
C TYR A 235 11.08 3.82 -8.39
N SER A 236 11.61 4.42 -9.46
CA SER A 236 11.05 5.64 -10.06
C SER A 236 10.89 5.48 -11.57
N PHE A 237 9.95 6.23 -12.12
CA PHE A 237 9.79 6.39 -13.56
C PHE A 237 9.25 7.78 -13.87
N ARG A 238 9.47 8.24 -15.09
CA ARG A 238 8.90 9.50 -15.61
C ARG A 238 7.88 9.22 -16.69
N HIS A 239 6.77 9.96 -16.66
CA HIS A 239 5.74 9.93 -17.70
C HIS A 239 5.17 11.33 -17.93
N ALA A 240 5.23 11.81 -19.17
CA ALA A 240 4.74 13.15 -19.57
C ALA A 240 5.16 14.26 -18.59
N GLY A 241 6.45 14.34 -18.24
CA GLY A 241 6.99 15.35 -17.32
C GLY A 241 6.67 15.16 -15.83
N ILE A 242 5.97 14.10 -15.44
CA ILE A 242 5.70 13.77 -14.04
C ILE A 242 6.65 12.65 -13.59
N ASP A 243 7.39 12.89 -12.53
CA ASP A 243 8.17 11.87 -11.84
C ASP A 243 7.32 11.13 -10.79
N VAL A 244 7.34 9.81 -10.84
CA VAL A 244 6.68 8.94 -9.87
C VAL A 244 7.73 8.18 -9.09
N PHE A 245 7.66 8.27 -7.75
CA PHE A 245 8.54 7.57 -6.81
C PHE A 245 7.73 6.56 -6.03
N ALA A 246 8.02 5.28 -6.20
CA ALA A 246 7.34 4.17 -5.54
C ALA A 246 8.22 3.62 -4.42
N LEU A 247 7.69 3.54 -3.19
CA LEU A 247 8.43 3.14 -2.00
C LEU A 247 7.90 1.83 -1.41
N ASP A 248 8.80 1.07 -0.81
CA ASP A 248 8.48 -0.01 0.11
C ASP A 248 8.46 0.51 1.55
N SER A 249 7.32 1.04 1.99
CA SER A 249 7.17 1.59 3.34
C SER A 249 7.24 0.54 4.46
N ASN A 250 7.24 -0.75 4.12
CA ASN A 250 7.41 -1.83 5.10
C ASN A 250 8.83 -1.93 5.67
N THR A 251 9.79 -1.20 5.11
CA THR A 251 11.20 -1.25 5.53
C THR A 251 11.64 0.00 6.30
N PHE A 252 10.71 0.94 6.56
CA PHE A 252 10.94 2.10 7.44
C PHE A 252 9.72 2.44 8.32
N ASN A 253 8.87 1.45 8.60
CA ASN A 253 7.68 1.56 9.45
C ASN A 253 7.89 1.02 10.88
N GLN A 254 9.14 0.83 11.30
CA GLN A 254 9.44 0.39 12.67
C GLN A 254 9.10 1.50 13.67
N PRO A 255 8.25 1.24 14.67
CA PRO A 255 7.94 2.23 15.70
C PRO A 255 9.19 2.80 16.35
N LEU A 256 9.21 4.14 16.50
CA LEU A 256 10.39 4.84 17.04
C LEU A 256 10.59 4.55 18.53
N PRO A 257 11.81 4.32 18.97
CA PRO A 257 12.11 4.21 20.40
C PRO A 257 11.73 5.52 21.12
N GLY A 258 10.93 5.41 22.15
CA GLY A 258 10.70 6.55 23.05
C GLY A 258 9.64 7.59 22.65
N GLN A 259 8.96 7.50 21.52
CA GLN A 259 7.81 8.36 21.24
C GLN A 259 6.61 7.97 22.11
N GLY A 260 6.47 8.64 23.22
CA GLY A 260 5.44 8.47 24.22
C GLY A 260 5.98 8.98 25.55
N SER A 261 5.25 9.85 26.27
CA SER A 261 5.69 10.49 27.50
C SER A 261 5.83 9.52 28.68
N GLY A 262 7.04 9.14 29.06
CA GLY A 262 7.30 8.31 30.24
C GLY A 262 8.70 7.72 30.26
N LYS A 263 9.20 7.31 31.43
CA LYS A 263 10.46 6.56 31.56
C LYS A 263 10.30 5.17 30.91
N GLY A 264 11.27 4.65 30.19
CA GLY A 264 11.17 3.47 29.32
C GLY A 264 10.51 2.21 29.95
N GLY A 265 10.65 2.02 31.26
CA GLY A 265 9.99 0.91 31.98
C GLY A 265 8.48 1.09 32.13
N GLN A 266 8.01 2.31 32.40
CA GLN A 266 6.57 2.60 32.51
C GLN A 266 5.85 2.37 31.19
N LYS A 267 6.42 2.83 30.09
CA LYS A 267 5.85 2.62 28.75
C LYS A 267 5.70 1.16 28.37
N ARG A 268 6.71 0.33 28.69
CA ARG A 268 6.62 -1.10 28.41
C ARG A 268 5.47 -1.75 29.19
N GLN A 269 5.23 -1.32 30.42
CA GLN A 269 4.09 -1.79 31.20
C GLN A 269 2.75 -1.32 30.59
N ASP A 270 2.66 -0.08 30.14
CA ASP A 270 1.48 0.48 29.49
C ASP A 270 1.16 -0.31 28.20
N TRP A 271 2.16 -0.61 27.35
CA TRP A 271 1.96 -1.44 26.16
C TRP A 271 1.57 -2.88 26.47
N LEU A 272 2.10 -3.46 27.56
CA LEU A 272 1.69 -4.80 28.01
C LEU A 272 0.23 -4.80 28.51
N ALA A 273 -0.19 -3.74 29.21
CA ALA A 273 -1.58 -3.56 29.63
C ALA A 273 -2.52 -3.37 28.45
N GLU A 274 -2.17 -2.49 27.51
CA GLU A 274 -2.92 -2.28 26.25
C GLU A 274 -3.04 -3.58 25.44
N ARG A 275 -1.96 -4.36 25.33
CA ARG A 275 -1.98 -5.67 24.68
C ARG A 275 -2.96 -6.63 25.35
N ALA A 276 -2.97 -6.67 26.69
CA ALA A 276 -3.88 -7.55 27.44
C ALA A 276 -5.34 -7.13 27.21
N GLU A 277 -5.63 -5.84 27.22
CA GLU A 277 -6.97 -5.30 26.93
C GLU A 277 -7.43 -5.63 25.52
N LEU A 278 -6.56 -5.44 24.50
CA LEU A 278 -6.87 -5.80 23.11
C LEU A 278 -7.14 -7.29 22.94
N HIS A 279 -6.40 -8.16 23.64
CA HIS A 279 -6.69 -9.60 23.63
C HIS A 279 -8.05 -9.91 24.25
N GLN A 280 -8.44 -9.23 25.33
CA GLN A 280 -9.75 -9.37 25.93
C GLN A 280 -10.84 -8.91 24.97
N GLN A 281 -10.71 -7.71 24.39
CA GLN A 281 -11.64 -7.18 23.40
C GLN A 281 -11.81 -8.14 22.21
N LYS A 282 -10.71 -8.71 21.70
CA LYS A 282 -10.74 -9.70 20.64
C LYS A 282 -11.54 -10.95 21.04
N ALA A 283 -11.32 -11.47 22.25
CA ALA A 283 -12.04 -12.63 22.74
C ALA A 283 -13.55 -12.37 22.88
N GLU A 284 -13.95 -11.18 23.34
CA GLU A 284 -15.35 -10.74 23.43
C GLU A 284 -16.00 -10.65 22.04
N ARG A 285 -15.29 -10.08 21.04
CA ARG A 285 -15.78 -10.00 19.65
C ARG A 285 -15.94 -11.38 19.01
N LEU A 286 -14.97 -12.29 19.24
CA LEU A 286 -15.05 -13.68 18.78
C LEU A 286 -16.25 -14.41 19.39
N LYS A 287 -16.49 -14.23 20.69
CA LYS A 287 -17.66 -14.78 21.37
C LYS A 287 -18.97 -14.21 20.81
N ALA A 288 -19.02 -12.90 20.57
CA ALA A 288 -20.19 -12.25 19.97
C ALA A 288 -20.48 -12.76 18.56
N ILE A 289 -19.46 -12.98 17.72
CA ILE A 289 -19.63 -13.64 16.42
C ILE A 289 -20.19 -15.05 16.58
N GLY A 290 -19.67 -15.84 17.51
CA GLY A 290 -20.18 -17.19 17.78
C GLY A 290 -21.68 -17.20 18.16
N LEU A 291 -22.12 -16.24 18.97
CA LEU A 291 -23.53 -16.10 19.36
C LEU A 291 -24.44 -15.65 18.19
N GLU A 292 -23.97 -14.78 17.31
CA GLU A 292 -24.72 -14.32 16.12
C GLU A 292 -24.88 -15.44 15.08
N LEU A 293 -24.00 -16.43 15.08
CA LEU A 293 -24.00 -17.52 14.09
C LEU A 293 -24.79 -18.75 14.54
N LEU A 294 -25.00 -18.95 15.85
CA LEU A 294 -25.80 -20.06 16.37
C LEU A 294 -27.24 -20.08 15.82
N PRO A 295 -27.98 -18.95 15.72
CA PRO A 295 -29.30 -18.91 15.08
C PRO A 295 -29.27 -19.03 13.57
N SER A 296 -28.19 -18.58 12.91
CA SER A 296 -28.08 -18.56 11.44
C SER A 296 -27.71 -19.93 10.84
N LEU A 297 -27.30 -20.90 11.65
CA LEU A 297 -27.15 -22.29 11.21
C LEU A 297 -28.48 -22.92 10.79
N GLN A 298 -29.62 -22.34 11.19
CA GLN A 298 -30.96 -22.78 10.81
C GLN A 298 -31.58 -22.02 9.65
N ASN A 299 -31.16 -20.77 9.37
CA ASN A 299 -31.65 -19.97 8.26
C ASN A 299 -30.59 -18.95 7.78
N THR A 300 -29.98 -19.26 6.65
CA THR A 300 -29.39 -18.34 5.66
C THR A 300 -28.82 -16.99 6.13
N GLU A 301 -27.50 -16.87 6.18
CA GLU A 301 -26.63 -15.70 6.14
C GLU A 301 -26.20 -15.09 7.50
N PRO A 302 -24.88 -14.97 7.74
CA PRO A 302 -24.36 -14.12 8.81
C PRO A 302 -24.81 -12.68 8.60
N GLY A 303 -25.40 -12.07 9.61
CA GLY A 303 -25.92 -10.71 9.54
C GLY A 303 -24.81 -9.65 9.35
N ASP A 304 -25.20 -8.44 8.96
CA ASP A 304 -24.28 -7.28 8.86
C ASP A 304 -23.44 -7.07 10.14
N ARG A 305 -23.91 -7.52 11.30
CA ARG A 305 -23.24 -7.45 12.59
C ARG A 305 -22.02 -8.38 12.70
N ALA A 306 -22.10 -9.60 12.13
CA ALA A 306 -20.94 -10.50 12.12
C ALA A 306 -19.80 -9.95 11.24
N ASP A 307 -20.13 -9.33 10.11
CA ASP A 307 -19.16 -8.62 9.28
C ASP A 307 -18.55 -7.40 10.00
N ASP A 308 -19.35 -6.71 10.82
CA ASP A 308 -18.90 -5.58 11.61
C ASP A 308 -17.88 -6.03 12.67
N LEU A 309 -18.21 -7.09 13.39
CA LEU A 309 -17.34 -7.68 14.40
C LEU A 309 -16.06 -8.27 13.79
N ALA A 310 -16.13 -8.88 12.60
CA ALA A 310 -14.94 -9.35 11.88
C ALA A 310 -14.00 -8.18 11.51
N GLY A 311 -14.55 -7.06 11.06
CA GLY A 311 -13.77 -5.85 10.80
C GLY A 311 -13.13 -5.24 12.06
N GLU A 312 -13.82 -5.30 13.21
CA GLU A 312 -13.27 -4.87 14.51
C GLU A 312 -12.13 -5.79 14.97
N ILE A 313 -12.28 -7.12 14.81
CA ILE A 313 -11.22 -8.09 15.14
C ILE A 313 -9.96 -7.82 14.31
N GLU A 314 -10.11 -7.57 13.02
CA GLU A 314 -8.98 -7.26 12.16
C GLU A 314 -8.27 -5.97 12.60
N ALA A 315 -9.01 -4.92 12.95
CA ALA A 315 -8.43 -3.70 13.51
C ALA A 315 -7.66 -3.96 14.81
N ILE A 316 -8.18 -4.83 15.67
CA ILE A 316 -7.49 -5.25 16.90
C ILE A 316 -6.21 -6.04 16.56
N ASP A 317 -6.23 -6.93 15.57
CA ASP A 317 -5.05 -7.69 15.17
C ASP A 317 -3.94 -6.79 14.64
N GLU A 318 -4.26 -5.76 13.89
CA GLU A 318 -3.28 -4.77 13.44
C GLU A 318 -2.69 -3.96 14.60
N GLN A 319 -3.50 -3.58 15.59
CA GLN A 319 -3.00 -2.89 16.79
C GLN A 319 -2.10 -3.80 17.63
N LEU A 320 -2.45 -5.08 17.76
CA LEU A 320 -1.61 -6.07 18.43
C LEU A 320 -0.25 -6.23 17.73
N LEU A 321 -0.22 -6.27 16.39
CA LEU A 321 1.02 -6.31 15.62
C LEU A 321 1.89 -5.07 15.85
N ASP A 322 1.27 -3.88 15.91
CA ASP A 322 1.98 -2.63 16.18
C ASP A 322 2.60 -2.62 17.60
N ILE A 323 1.84 -3.08 18.60
CA ILE A 323 2.35 -3.21 19.98
C ILE A 323 3.49 -4.23 20.05
N GLU A 324 3.37 -5.37 19.38
CA GLU A 324 4.46 -6.36 19.33
C GLU A 324 5.73 -5.78 18.68
N LYS A 325 5.60 -4.99 17.62
CA LYS A 325 6.73 -4.25 17.04
C LYS A 325 7.37 -3.30 18.06
N ARG A 326 6.56 -2.55 18.83
CA ARG A 326 7.07 -1.64 19.88
C ARG A 326 7.78 -2.39 21.00
N LEU A 327 7.20 -3.51 21.45
CA LEU A 327 7.78 -4.34 22.52
C LEU A 327 9.10 -5.01 22.10
N ASN A 328 9.25 -5.34 20.82
CA ASN A 328 10.41 -5.99 20.23
C ASN A 328 11.43 -5.00 19.64
N SER A 329 11.12 -3.69 19.63
CA SER A 329 12.05 -2.65 19.17
C SER A 329 13.19 -2.54 20.16
N GLY A 330 14.38 -3.05 19.80
CA GLY A 330 15.63 -2.77 20.48
C GLY A 330 16.17 -1.39 20.07
N ASP A 331 17.18 -0.89 20.80
CA ASP A 331 17.86 0.39 20.53
C ASP A 331 18.72 0.39 19.24
N GLY A 332 18.47 -0.52 18.28
CA GLY A 332 19.34 -0.75 17.12
C GLY A 332 19.01 0.15 15.93
N ALA A 333 20.04 0.80 15.39
CA ALA A 333 20.01 1.56 14.13
C ALA A 333 19.63 0.72 12.89
N ASP A 334 19.64 -0.60 13.02
CA ASP A 334 19.41 -1.57 11.91
C ASP A 334 17.93 -1.77 11.56
N SER A 335 17.02 -0.97 12.11
CA SER A 335 15.57 -1.12 11.92
C SER A 335 14.99 -0.19 10.86
N VAL A 336 15.80 0.52 10.08
CA VAL A 336 15.37 1.48 9.05
C VAL A 336 16.17 1.27 7.78
N ASP A 337 15.49 1.24 6.66
CA ASP A 337 16.06 1.15 5.32
C ASP A 337 16.64 2.49 4.86
N GLN A 338 17.81 2.82 5.39
CA GLN A 338 18.47 4.08 5.09
C GLN A 338 18.84 4.21 3.60
N GLU A 339 19.21 3.09 2.95
CA GLU A 339 19.54 3.06 1.52
C GLU A 339 18.38 3.57 0.66
N GLN A 340 17.15 3.14 0.94
CA GLN A 340 15.96 3.61 0.23
C GLN A 340 15.64 5.09 0.53
N LEU A 341 15.81 5.54 1.78
CA LEU A 341 15.54 6.92 2.17
C LEU A 341 16.55 7.90 1.56
N ASP A 342 17.84 7.54 1.53
CA ASP A 342 18.87 8.32 0.85
C ASP A 342 18.63 8.36 -0.67
N TRP A 343 18.26 7.23 -1.25
CA TRP A 343 17.84 7.17 -2.66
C TRP A 343 16.66 8.12 -2.95
N LEU A 344 15.65 8.16 -2.09
CA LEU A 344 14.50 9.05 -2.27
C LEU A 344 14.92 10.51 -2.23
N ARG A 345 15.77 10.92 -1.24
CA ARG A 345 16.33 12.27 -1.16
C ARG A 345 17.03 12.65 -2.47
N ASP A 346 17.98 11.83 -2.90
CA ASP A 346 18.79 12.11 -4.08
C ASP A 346 17.95 12.22 -5.36
N ARG A 347 16.94 11.35 -5.50
CA ARG A 347 16.01 11.37 -6.63
C ARG A 347 15.09 12.59 -6.62
N LEU A 348 14.60 13.01 -5.46
CA LEU A 348 13.78 14.22 -5.34
C LEU A 348 14.59 15.47 -5.66
N VAL A 349 15.80 15.59 -5.15
CA VAL A 349 16.70 16.70 -5.47
C VAL A 349 17.00 16.75 -6.96
N ALA A 350 17.36 15.62 -7.57
CA ALA A 350 17.59 15.54 -9.02
C ALA A 350 16.33 15.91 -9.83
N SER A 351 15.16 15.45 -9.40
CA SER A 351 13.87 15.79 -10.01
C SER A 351 13.58 17.29 -9.96
N TRP A 352 13.85 17.94 -8.82
CA TRP A 352 13.66 19.39 -8.67
C TRP A 352 14.62 20.22 -9.52
N ARG A 353 15.84 19.74 -9.73
CA ARG A 353 16.85 20.38 -10.58
C ARG A 353 16.61 20.15 -12.08
N ASN A 354 15.71 19.25 -12.44
CA ASN A 354 15.44 18.93 -13.84
C ASN A 354 14.29 19.78 -14.40
N PRO A 355 14.54 20.72 -15.34
CA PRO A 355 13.52 21.60 -15.89
C PRO A 355 12.45 20.90 -16.73
N ALA A 356 12.68 19.65 -17.14
CA ALA A 356 11.69 18.85 -17.87
C ALA A 356 10.67 18.18 -16.93
N VAL A 357 10.81 18.36 -15.60
CA VAL A 357 9.90 17.81 -14.61
C VAL A 357 8.94 18.87 -14.13
N ARG A 358 7.66 18.67 -14.40
CA ARG A 358 6.58 19.58 -14.02
C ARG A 358 5.80 19.12 -12.78
N GLY A 359 6.05 17.90 -12.28
CA GLY A 359 5.37 17.40 -11.07
C GLY A 359 5.99 16.13 -10.51
N ARG A 360 5.70 15.86 -9.23
CA ARG A 360 6.28 14.78 -8.43
C ARG A 360 5.21 14.07 -7.64
N VAL A 361 5.05 12.77 -7.88
CA VAL A 361 4.09 11.90 -7.21
C VAL A 361 4.83 10.85 -6.41
N LEU A 362 4.50 10.73 -5.13
CA LEU A 362 5.03 9.68 -4.25
C LEU A 362 3.97 8.61 -4.04
N VAL A 363 4.36 7.35 -4.10
CA VAL A 363 3.46 6.19 -3.87
C VAL A 363 4.07 5.29 -2.79
N LEU A 364 3.31 5.00 -1.75
CA LEU A 364 3.69 4.10 -0.67
C LEU A 364 2.46 3.41 -0.09
N HIS A 365 2.64 2.38 0.74
CA HIS A 365 1.49 1.69 1.32
C HIS A 365 0.96 2.36 2.60
N HIS A 366 1.82 2.58 3.60
CA HIS A 366 1.41 3.12 4.89
C HIS A 366 1.21 4.64 4.83
N PRO A 367 0.00 5.16 5.11
CA PRO A 367 -0.29 6.59 5.04
C PRO A 367 0.37 7.35 6.21
N PRO A 368 1.12 8.43 5.94
CA PRO A 368 1.65 9.29 7.01
C PRO A 368 0.59 10.09 7.74
N TYR A 369 -0.47 10.48 7.02
CA TYR A 369 -1.62 11.22 7.52
C TYR A 369 -2.89 10.44 7.22
N VAL A 370 -3.77 10.25 8.22
CA VAL A 370 -4.97 9.43 8.08
C VAL A 370 -5.95 9.70 9.21
N THR A 371 -7.25 9.85 8.89
CA THR A 371 -8.31 9.97 9.90
C THR A 371 -9.12 8.68 10.09
N GLU A 372 -8.67 7.55 9.54
CA GLU A 372 -9.23 6.26 9.88
C GLU A 372 -9.04 5.98 11.38
N ALA A 373 -10.07 5.42 12.02
CA ALA A 373 -10.23 5.40 13.48
C ALA A 373 -9.06 4.78 14.27
N THR A 374 -8.31 3.85 13.67
CA THR A 374 -7.26 3.09 14.37
C THR A 374 -5.84 3.45 13.96
N LYS A 375 -5.65 4.26 12.90
CA LYS A 375 -4.35 4.42 12.25
C LYS A 375 -3.52 5.61 12.73
N TRP A 376 -4.14 6.73 13.12
CA TRP A 376 -3.40 7.97 13.39
C TRP A 376 -2.28 7.84 14.42
N PHE A 377 -2.53 7.12 15.51
CA PHE A 377 -1.58 6.91 16.61
C PHE A 377 -0.81 5.60 16.53
N GLN A 378 -0.98 4.79 15.48
CA GLN A 378 -0.18 3.59 15.31
C GLN A 378 1.30 3.93 15.18
N GLY A 379 2.15 3.14 15.82
CA GLY A 379 3.61 3.37 15.80
C GLY A 379 4.21 3.32 14.42
N GLN A 380 3.69 2.47 13.54
CA GLN A 380 4.13 2.40 12.14
C GLN A 380 3.72 3.66 11.34
N THR A 381 2.53 4.22 11.54
CA THR A 381 2.12 5.50 10.92
C THR A 381 3.04 6.64 11.37
N LEU A 382 3.31 6.72 12.68
CA LEU A 382 4.22 7.69 13.26
C LEU A 382 5.64 7.55 12.70
N ALA A 383 6.12 6.31 12.56
CA ALA A 383 7.46 6.02 12.03
C ALA A 383 7.59 6.45 10.58
N VAL A 384 6.63 6.07 9.72
CA VAL A 384 6.64 6.44 8.29
C VAL A 384 6.59 7.97 8.14
N ARG A 385 5.72 8.66 8.90
CA ARG A 385 5.66 10.13 8.89
C ARG A 385 7.00 10.77 9.30
N HIS A 386 7.61 10.28 10.39
CA HIS A 386 8.91 10.75 10.85
C HIS A 386 10.00 10.60 9.79
N GLN A 387 10.12 9.42 9.20
CA GLN A 387 11.16 9.15 8.19
C GLN A 387 10.97 9.98 6.93
N LEU A 388 9.73 10.14 6.46
CA LEU A 388 9.44 11.00 5.30
C LEU A 388 9.71 12.47 5.59
N ARG A 389 9.29 13.00 6.76
CA ARG A 389 9.63 14.36 7.17
C ARG A 389 11.13 14.60 7.13
N ARG A 390 11.90 13.68 7.73
CA ARG A 390 13.37 13.78 7.73
C ARG A 390 13.95 13.87 6.31
N VAL A 391 13.45 13.06 5.37
CA VAL A 391 13.90 13.12 3.98
C VAL A 391 13.47 14.43 3.33
N LEU A 392 12.22 14.85 3.49
CA LEU A 392 11.70 16.07 2.89
C LEU A 392 12.37 17.33 3.47
N ASP A 393 12.71 17.35 4.75
CA ASP A 393 13.47 18.42 5.37
C ASP A 393 14.89 18.52 4.78
N GLN A 394 15.54 17.39 4.53
CA GLN A 394 16.85 17.36 3.86
C GLN A 394 16.75 17.86 2.41
N VAL A 395 15.72 17.44 1.67
CA VAL A 395 15.45 17.95 0.30
C VAL A 395 15.20 19.45 0.32
N ALA A 396 14.38 19.95 1.26
CA ALA A 396 14.12 21.38 1.42
C ALA A 396 15.42 22.16 1.64
N ALA A 397 16.26 21.70 2.56
CA ALA A 397 17.54 22.35 2.87
C ALA A 397 18.48 22.39 1.64
N GLU A 398 18.54 21.31 0.84
CA GLU A 398 19.38 21.27 -0.37
C GLU A 398 18.86 22.14 -1.52
N LEU A 399 17.57 22.51 -1.48
CA LEU A 399 16.92 23.31 -2.51
C LEU A 399 16.70 24.77 -2.11
N GLU A 400 16.93 25.16 -0.85
CA GLU A 400 16.64 26.50 -0.32
C GLU A 400 17.28 27.61 -1.16
N GLU A 401 18.53 27.43 -1.61
CA GLU A 401 19.20 28.41 -2.45
C GLU A 401 18.52 28.64 -3.82
N ALA A 402 17.89 27.59 -4.38
CA ALA A 402 17.19 27.64 -5.66
C ALA A 402 15.75 28.17 -5.52
N GLN A 403 15.06 27.84 -4.42
CA GLN A 403 13.66 28.25 -4.18
C GLN A 403 13.53 29.70 -3.74
N VAL A 404 14.50 30.26 -3.01
CA VAL A 404 14.52 31.67 -2.60
C VAL A 404 14.50 32.61 -3.81
N GLN A 405 15.05 32.17 -4.94
CA GLN A 405 15.07 32.96 -6.19
C GLN A 405 13.69 33.00 -6.89
N GLN A 406 12.78 32.05 -6.61
CA GLN A 406 11.48 31.95 -7.29
C GLN A 406 10.30 32.57 -6.52
N GLY A 407 10.47 32.99 -5.26
CA GLY A 407 9.48 33.74 -4.49
C GLY A 407 8.18 33.01 -4.11
N GLN A 408 8.05 31.71 -4.40
CA GLN A 408 6.89 30.89 -4.03
C GLN A 408 7.32 29.61 -3.31
N LYS A 409 6.84 29.42 -2.08
CA LYS A 409 6.93 28.14 -1.38
C LYS A 409 5.98 27.13 -2.02
N GLN A 410 6.45 26.40 -3.02
CA GLN A 410 5.71 25.26 -3.57
C GLN A 410 5.93 24.01 -2.69
N PRO A 411 4.91 23.15 -2.54
CA PRO A 411 5.09 21.88 -1.83
C PRO A 411 6.13 21.01 -2.57
N LEU A 412 6.95 20.27 -1.82
CA LEU A 412 8.00 19.41 -2.38
C LEU A 412 7.45 18.26 -3.22
N LEU A 413 6.22 17.85 -2.97
CA LEU A 413 5.48 16.82 -3.70
C LEU A 413 4.11 17.36 -4.09
N ASP A 414 3.70 17.10 -5.32
CA ASP A 414 2.40 17.51 -5.85
C ASP A 414 1.28 16.57 -5.37
N LEU A 415 1.60 15.31 -5.06
CA LEU A 415 0.64 14.33 -4.57
C LEU A 415 1.38 13.16 -3.88
N VAL A 416 0.82 12.70 -2.76
CA VAL A 416 1.22 11.43 -2.14
C VAL A 416 0.04 10.47 -2.15
N LEU A 417 0.28 9.25 -2.68
CA LEU A 417 -0.70 8.18 -2.79
C LEU A 417 -0.38 7.07 -1.79
N SER A 418 -1.39 6.61 -1.05
CA SER A 418 -1.21 5.52 -0.09
C SER A 418 -2.43 4.58 -0.03
N GLY A 419 -2.25 3.43 0.63
CA GLY A 419 -3.27 2.42 0.93
C GLY A 419 -3.40 2.20 2.43
N HIS A 420 -3.44 0.92 2.86
CA HIS A 420 -3.41 0.44 4.24
C HIS A 420 -4.62 0.85 5.11
N ALA A 421 -5.08 2.06 5.00
CA ALA A 421 -6.34 2.48 5.60
C ALA A 421 -7.47 2.19 4.62
N HIS A 422 -8.42 1.36 5.04
CA HIS A 422 -9.48 0.85 4.17
C HIS A 422 -10.58 1.89 3.95
N CYS A 423 -10.20 3.00 3.32
CA CYS A 423 -11.08 4.11 2.94
C CYS A 423 -10.56 4.76 1.66
N LEU A 424 -11.35 5.65 1.10
CA LEU A 424 -10.86 6.69 0.21
C LEU A 424 -10.86 7.98 1.00
N GLU A 425 -9.70 8.61 1.14
CA GLU A 425 -9.57 9.83 1.91
C GLU A 425 -8.63 10.82 1.20
N LEU A 426 -9.05 12.07 1.11
CA LEU A 426 -8.21 13.17 0.67
C LEU A 426 -7.94 14.09 1.87
N LEU A 427 -6.66 14.22 2.19
CA LEU A 427 -6.18 15.14 3.23
C LEU A 427 -5.23 16.17 2.62
N ARG A 428 -5.04 17.25 3.35
CA ARG A 428 -3.99 18.23 3.08
C ARG A 428 -3.26 18.54 4.38
N SER A 429 -1.93 18.47 4.35
CA SER A 429 -1.12 18.96 5.47
C SER A 429 -1.18 20.48 5.52
N GLY A 430 -1.19 21.02 6.74
CA GLY A 430 -1.09 22.44 7.00
C GLY A 430 0.37 22.91 7.04
N ASP A 431 0.60 23.95 7.81
CA ASP A 431 1.96 24.36 8.18
C ASP A 431 2.46 23.41 9.29
N THR A 432 3.21 22.41 8.89
CA THR A 432 3.75 21.37 9.80
C THR A 432 5.10 21.77 10.41
N GLY A 433 5.71 22.85 9.95
CA GLY A 433 7.09 23.21 10.27
C GLY A 433 8.15 22.30 9.62
N HIS A 434 7.74 21.42 8.71
CA HIS A 434 8.58 20.45 8.01
C HIS A 434 8.39 20.52 6.48
N GLY A 435 9.24 19.84 5.75
CA GLY A 435 9.17 19.74 4.28
C GLY A 435 7.93 19.03 3.73
N ASP A 436 7.10 18.46 4.60
CA ASP A 436 5.81 17.85 4.26
C ASP A 436 4.62 18.84 4.34
N ALA A 437 4.88 20.13 4.54
CA ALA A 437 3.85 21.15 4.58
C ALA A 437 3.12 21.33 3.25
N HIS A 438 1.81 21.56 3.31
CA HIS A 438 0.92 21.87 2.18
C HIS A 438 0.80 20.79 1.10
N ILE A 439 1.23 19.57 1.37
CA ILE A 439 1.13 18.44 0.44
C ILE A 439 -0.28 17.85 0.47
N PRO A 440 -0.88 17.53 -0.69
CA PRO A 440 -2.10 16.70 -0.76
C PRO A 440 -1.76 15.22 -0.60
N TRP A 441 -2.53 14.53 0.25
CA TRP A 441 -2.40 13.12 0.60
C TRP A 441 -3.67 12.40 0.19
N LEU A 442 -3.58 11.39 -0.68
CA LEU A 442 -4.72 10.61 -1.14
C LEU A 442 -4.56 9.14 -0.73
N ILE A 443 -5.49 8.67 0.10
CA ILE A 443 -5.55 7.29 0.54
C ILE A 443 -6.53 6.55 -0.37
N CYS A 444 -6.08 5.48 -1.00
CA CYS A 444 -6.85 4.68 -1.97
C CYS A 444 -7.11 3.24 -1.49
N GLY A 445 -7.10 2.98 -0.18
CA GLY A 445 -7.31 1.65 0.40
C GLY A 445 -8.77 1.15 0.39
N GLY A 446 -9.66 1.87 -0.28
CA GLY A 446 -11.10 1.54 -0.34
C GLY A 446 -11.52 0.64 -1.51
N SER A 447 -10.58 -0.05 -2.18
CA SER A 447 -10.85 -0.72 -3.46
C SER A 447 -11.34 -2.17 -3.34
N GLY A 448 -11.58 -2.71 -2.16
CA GLY A 448 -12.12 -4.06 -2.15
C GLY A 448 -12.19 -4.77 -0.80
N TYR A 449 -11.33 -4.45 0.11
CA TYR A 449 -11.33 -5.05 1.43
C TYR A 449 -12.24 -4.32 2.44
N SER A 450 -12.37 -4.83 3.65
CA SER A 450 -13.30 -4.35 4.69
C SER A 450 -13.14 -2.86 4.99
N LEU A 451 -14.10 -2.04 4.57
CA LEU A 451 -14.04 -0.59 4.78
C LEU A 451 -14.11 -0.22 6.26
N ARG A 452 -13.36 0.82 6.63
CA ARG A 452 -13.23 1.35 7.99
C ARG A 452 -13.97 2.68 8.17
N ARG A 453 -14.13 3.11 9.42
CA ARG A 453 -14.76 4.36 9.80
C ARG A 453 -13.71 5.45 10.00
N GLN A 454 -14.14 6.69 9.82
CA GLN A 454 -13.39 7.85 10.29
C GLN A 454 -13.39 7.87 11.82
N ARG A 455 -12.33 8.41 12.40
CA ARG A 455 -12.16 8.61 13.83
C ARG A 455 -13.26 9.53 14.41
N PRO A 456 -13.71 9.29 15.65
CA PRO A 456 -14.78 10.08 16.24
C PRO A 456 -14.39 11.54 16.51
N GLU A 457 -13.09 11.84 16.66
CA GLU A 457 -12.55 13.18 16.87
C GLU A 457 -12.68 14.08 15.63
N GLY A 458 -13.00 13.50 14.48
CA GLY A 458 -13.30 14.25 13.26
C GLY A 458 -12.13 14.34 12.27
N ALA A 459 -12.18 15.38 11.44
CA ALA A 459 -11.33 15.54 10.27
C ALA A 459 -9.94 16.09 10.58
N ASP A 460 -9.78 16.80 11.70
CA ASP A 460 -8.54 17.47 12.05
C ASP A 460 -7.53 16.51 12.68
N LEU A 461 -6.32 16.51 12.17
CA LEU A 461 -5.21 15.77 12.73
C LEU A 461 -4.32 16.71 13.52
N GLN A 462 -4.14 16.41 14.79
CA GLN A 462 -3.37 17.24 15.72
C GLN A 462 -2.12 16.52 16.18
N GLU A 463 -1.03 17.27 16.27
CA GLU A 463 0.24 16.87 16.90
C GLU A 463 0.60 17.86 18.00
N ARG A 464 1.25 17.35 19.02
CA ARG A 464 1.77 18.18 20.09
C ARG A 464 3.14 18.70 19.70
N ILE A 465 3.20 19.98 19.37
CA ILE A 465 4.44 20.68 19.01
C ILE A 465 4.79 21.62 20.18
N GLU A 466 5.99 21.44 20.77
CA GLU A 466 6.45 22.12 21.97
C GLU A 466 5.50 21.93 23.18
N ALA A 467 4.51 22.72 23.39
CA ALA A 467 3.55 22.57 24.48
C ALA A 467 2.10 22.79 24.01
N ALA A 468 1.89 23.01 22.71
CA ALA A 468 0.58 23.29 22.12
C ALA A 468 0.14 22.15 21.18
N ASP A 469 -1.16 21.89 21.12
CA ASP A 469 -1.75 21.01 20.13
C ASP A 469 -1.98 21.82 18.85
N CYS A 470 -1.27 21.44 17.79
CA CYS A 470 -1.32 22.11 16.48
C CYS A 470 -2.00 21.21 15.46
N THR A 471 -2.91 21.76 14.65
CA THR A 471 -3.50 21.04 13.52
C THR A 471 -2.48 20.94 12.41
N VAL A 472 -1.99 19.72 12.13
CA VAL A 472 -0.94 19.44 11.14
C VAL A 472 -1.50 19.01 9.80
N ALA A 473 -2.72 18.49 9.74
CA ALA A 473 -3.42 18.17 8.51
C ALA A 473 -4.92 18.10 8.75
N TYR A 474 -5.69 18.18 7.66
CA TYR A 474 -7.12 17.99 7.76
C TYR A 474 -7.67 17.18 6.57
N SER A 475 -8.71 16.39 6.86
CA SER A 475 -9.40 15.54 5.88
C SER A 475 -10.47 16.35 5.16
N GLN A 476 -10.29 16.55 3.86
CA GLN A 476 -11.23 17.25 2.98
C GLN A 476 -12.37 16.35 2.53
N LEU A 477 -12.07 15.05 2.41
CA LEU A 477 -13.02 14.02 1.98
C LEU A 477 -12.67 12.71 2.65
N PHE A 478 -13.65 12.10 3.32
CA PHE A 478 -13.55 10.74 3.82
C PHE A 478 -14.71 9.89 3.30
N ILE A 479 -14.39 8.80 2.60
CA ILE A 479 -15.34 7.84 2.10
C ILE A 479 -14.96 6.45 2.60
N GLY A 480 -15.64 6.02 3.61
CA GLY A 480 -15.45 4.74 4.26
C GLY A 480 -16.78 4.14 4.69
N ARG A 481 -16.71 3.27 5.68
CA ARG A 481 -17.90 2.70 6.29
C ARG A 481 -18.63 3.76 7.11
N SER A 482 -19.94 3.88 6.93
CA SER A 482 -20.78 4.83 7.66
C SER A 482 -22.16 4.22 7.97
N GLY A 483 -22.90 4.87 8.88
CA GLY A 483 -24.23 4.43 9.30
C GLY A 483 -24.21 3.18 10.20
N LYS A 484 -25.38 2.78 10.71
CA LYS A 484 -25.60 1.58 11.53
C LYS A 484 -26.90 0.90 11.10
N GLY A 485 -26.98 -0.42 11.27
CA GLY A 485 -28.19 -1.20 10.92
C GLY A 485 -28.63 -0.97 9.46
N SER A 486 -29.89 -0.60 9.22
CA SER A 486 -30.44 -0.37 7.88
C SER A 486 -29.82 0.83 7.14
N SER A 487 -29.20 1.76 7.87
CA SER A 487 -28.51 2.93 7.29
C SER A 487 -27.03 2.66 6.94
N LEU A 488 -26.54 1.43 7.17
CA LEU A 488 -25.16 1.06 6.89
C LEU A 488 -24.79 1.27 5.43
N ARG A 489 -23.67 1.98 5.19
CA ARG A 489 -23.10 2.23 3.86
C ARG A 489 -21.66 1.72 3.82
N ARG A 490 -21.32 1.03 2.74
CA ARG A 490 -19.97 0.49 2.46
C ARG A 490 -19.62 0.77 1.00
N PRO A 491 -19.33 2.03 0.66
CA PRO A 491 -19.06 2.42 -0.73
C PRO A 491 -17.66 1.96 -1.15
N ILE A 492 -17.57 1.21 -2.24
CA ILE A 492 -16.31 0.82 -2.87
C ILE A 492 -15.86 1.94 -3.79
N ARG A 493 -14.56 2.22 -3.84
CA ARG A 493 -14.00 3.37 -4.55
C ARG A 493 -12.80 3.01 -5.40
N LEU A 494 -12.68 3.73 -6.50
CA LEU A 494 -11.54 3.82 -7.37
C LEU A 494 -11.22 5.31 -7.54
N CYS A 495 -9.94 5.67 -7.54
CA CYS A 495 -9.48 6.99 -7.88
C CYS A 495 -8.95 7.05 -9.29
N GLY A 496 -9.33 8.09 -10.03
CA GLY A 496 -8.65 8.50 -11.25
C GLY A 496 -8.03 9.86 -11.04
N TRP A 497 -6.81 10.04 -11.53
CA TRP A 497 -6.12 11.31 -11.55
C TRP A 497 -5.90 11.76 -13.00
N ARG A 498 -6.09 13.05 -13.25
CA ARG A 498 -5.85 13.63 -14.56
C ARG A 498 -4.88 14.80 -14.43
N SER A 499 -3.78 14.76 -15.16
CA SER A 499 -2.86 15.88 -15.32
C SER A 499 -3.47 16.91 -16.29
N GLN A 500 -3.46 18.17 -15.90
CA GLN A 500 -3.76 19.28 -16.79
C GLN A 500 -2.57 20.24 -16.81
N PRO A 501 -2.37 21.01 -17.90
CA PRO A 501 -1.21 21.92 -18.01
C PRO A 501 -1.13 23.01 -16.94
N ALA A 502 -2.23 23.34 -16.24
CA ALA A 502 -2.30 24.46 -15.30
C ALA A 502 -2.75 24.14 -13.88
N ALA A 503 -3.37 23.00 -13.59
CA ALA A 503 -3.71 22.54 -12.23
C ALA A 503 -4.18 21.08 -12.24
N PRO A 504 -3.94 20.27 -11.18
CA PRO A 504 -4.39 18.89 -11.12
C PRO A 504 -5.80 18.78 -10.49
N PRO A 505 -6.88 18.56 -11.24
CA PRO A 505 -8.13 18.14 -10.64
C PRO A 505 -8.09 16.66 -10.29
N ILE A 506 -8.45 16.34 -9.05
CA ILE A 506 -8.64 14.96 -8.57
C ILE A 506 -10.10 14.58 -8.81
N HIS A 507 -10.34 13.55 -9.63
CA HIS A 507 -11.66 12.98 -9.81
C HIS A 507 -11.77 11.65 -9.09
N ALA A 508 -12.67 11.55 -8.11
CA ALA A 508 -13.03 10.30 -7.46
C ALA A 508 -14.35 9.77 -8.06
N SER A 509 -14.31 8.58 -8.66
CA SER A 509 -15.51 7.90 -9.18
C SER A 509 -16.05 6.90 -8.18
N THR A 510 -17.35 6.93 -7.95
CA THR A 510 -18.02 6.08 -6.95
C THR A 510 -18.88 4.99 -7.59
N VAL A 511 -18.77 3.74 -7.11
CA VAL A 511 -19.67 2.65 -7.47
C VAL A 511 -20.66 2.39 -6.35
N GLY A 512 -21.93 2.42 -6.71
CA GLY A 512 -23.02 2.00 -5.83
C GLY A 512 -23.92 3.14 -5.36
N GLY A 513 -25.09 3.26 -6.00
CA GLY A 513 -26.26 4.03 -5.56
C GLY A 513 -26.13 5.55 -5.68
N ARG A 514 -26.87 6.10 -6.59
CA ARG A 514 -27.24 7.51 -6.80
C ARG A 514 -26.63 8.52 -5.80
N THR A 515 -25.47 9.00 -6.09
CA THR A 515 -24.93 10.26 -5.57
C THR A 515 -24.15 10.94 -6.70
N PRO A 516 -24.29 12.24 -6.95
CA PRO A 516 -23.63 12.92 -8.05
C PRO A 516 -22.10 12.92 -7.86
N ALA A 517 -21.39 12.90 -8.97
CA ALA A 517 -19.94 13.09 -8.99
C ALA A 517 -19.61 14.42 -8.31
N ALA A 518 -18.86 14.36 -7.21
CA ALA A 518 -18.29 15.56 -6.62
C ALA A 518 -17.06 15.92 -7.46
N SER A 519 -17.18 16.92 -8.31
CA SER A 519 -16.02 17.66 -8.80
C SER A 519 -15.52 18.49 -7.64
N LEU A 520 -14.30 18.22 -7.17
CA LEU A 520 -13.64 19.10 -6.22
C LEU A 520 -13.29 20.37 -7.00
N GLY A 521 -14.09 21.43 -6.77
CA GLY A 521 -13.87 22.75 -7.33
C GLY A 521 -12.55 23.35 -6.86
N GLU A 522 -12.11 24.33 -7.61
CA GLU A 522 -10.89 25.12 -7.39
C GLU A 522 -10.80 25.73 -5.97
N PRO A 523 -9.55 26.03 -5.51
CA PRO A 523 -9.30 26.59 -4.17
C PRO A 523 -9.93 27.95 -3.94
#